data_d82b3043d45ed82e84946efba86fcaaa
#
_entry.id   d82b3043d45ed82e84946efba86fcaaa
#
_cell.length_a   1.000
_cell.length_b   1.000
_cell.length_c   1.000
_cell.angle_alpha   90.00
_cell.angle_beta   90.00
_cell.angle_gamma   90.00
#
_symmetry.space_group_name_H-M   'P 1'
#
loop_
_entity.id
_entity.type
_entity.pdbx_description
1 polymer ?
#
loop_
_entity_poly.entity_id
_entity_poly.type
_entity_poly.pdbx_seq_one_letter_code
_entity_poly.pdbx_strand_id
1 'polypeptide(L)'
;MELTLSRETLCFERLALSQREQVSVEGEATLPGSMRDAVTVLSVQAQAYLEKAEAVAGGVLLKGHVSFQALYTQGDLTRIRAMETTCDFEHSIEAQEATPDMRVNASVAVQETEGTAVSGRMTLRALLDIQAEAFETTRQELVTDAAGGENALRTQKQTIVFCRTAPLGEDKTLVREEFDLPARLEVGDVLS
;
A
#
# COMPACT_ATOMS: atom_id res chain seq x y z
N MET A 1 -35.34 2.19 48.00
CA MET A 1 -33.86 2.20 47.77
C MET A 1 -33.63 2.15 46.27
N GLU A 2 -32.91 3.11 45.74
CA GLU A 2 -32.76 3.25 44.29
C GLU A 2 -31.72 2.27 43.74
N LEU A 3 -31.94 1.75 42.51
CA LEU A 3 -30.98 0.85 41.83
C LEU A 3 -29.83 1.67 41.29
N THR A 4 -28.63 1.38 41.68
CA THR A 4 -27.39 1.99 41.18
C THR A 4 -26.68 1.06 40.20
N LEU A 5 -26.39 1.54 38.98
CA LEU A 5 -25.65 0.79 37.97
C LEU A 5 -24.26 1.39 37.83
N SER A 6 -23.24 0.54 37.95
CA SER A 6 -21.87 0.90 37.56
C SER A 6 -21.68 0.65 36.06
N ARG A 7 -21.09 1.62 35.37
CA ARG A 7 -20.86 1.54 33.92
C ARG A 7 -19.41 1.81 33.60
N GLU A 8 -18.90 1.13 32.61
CA GLU A 8 -17.60 1.36 32.02
C GLU A 8 -17.75 1.56 30.51
N THR A 9 -16.95 2.49 29.97
CA THR A 9 -16.91 2.73 28.52
C THR A 9 -15.79 1.92 27.93
N LEU A 10 -16.14 1.05 26.99
CA LEU A 10 -15.20 0.27 26.20
C LEU A 10 -15.00 0.98 24.84
N CYS A 11 -13.73 1.18 24.48
CA CYS A 11 -13.33 1.65 23.16
C CYS A 11 -12.63 0.53 22.40
N PHE A 12 -13.11 0.21 21.21
CA PHE A 12 -12.51 -0.80 20.35
C PHE A 12 -12.61 -0.41 18.88
N GLU A 13 -11.72 -0.94 18.05
CA GLU A 13 -11.76 -0.77 16.60
C GLU A 13 -12.58 -1.91 15.96
N ARG A 14 -13.44 -1.54 15.05
CA ARG A 14 -14.22 -2.46 14.23
C ARG A 14 -13.77 -2.31 12.78
N LEU A 15 -13.51 -3.42 12.11
CA LEU A 15 -13.28 -3.43 10.66
C LEU A 15 -14.57 -3.00 9.96
N ALA A 16 -14.52 -1.85 9.29
CA ALA A 16 -15.65 -1.29 8.55
C ALA A 16 -15.54 -1.61 7.05
N LEU A 17 -14.32 -1.66 6.52
CA LEU A 17 -14.04 -1.92 5.11
C LEU A 17 -12.86 -2.87 4.97
N SER A 18 -12.96 -3.84 4.06
CA SER A 18 -11.83 -4.61 3.54
C SER A 18 -12.06 -4.84 2.04
N GLN A 19 -11.23 -4.23 1.21
CA GLN A 19 -11.34 -4.30 -0.24
C GLN A 19 -9.98 -4.57 -0.87
N ARG A 20 -10.02 -5.21 -2.05
CA ARG A 20 -8.88 -5.51 -2.90
C ARG A 20 -9.21 -5.15 -4.32
N GLU A 21 -8.36 -4.33 -4.96
CA GLU A 21 -8.55 -3.87 -6.32
C GLU A 21 -7.26 -3.97 -7.12
N GLN A 22 -7.41 -4.09 -8.44
CA GLN A 22 -6.30 -4.07 -9.37
C GLN A 22 -6.28 -2.76 -10.14
N VAL A 23 -5.11 -2.14 -10.20
CA VAL A 23 -4.91 -0.84 -10.85
C VAL A 23 -3.73 -0.91 -11.80
N SER A 24 -3.92 -0.42 -13.02
CA SER A 24 -2.84 -0.30 -14.00
C SER A 24 -2.20 1.08 -13.92
N VAL A 25 -0.88 1.11 -13.78
CA VAL A 25 -0.07 2.32 -13.78
C VAL A 25 0.88 2.29 -14.96
N GLU A 26 0.93 3.39 -15.71
CA GLU A 26 1.79 3.53 -16.90
C GLU A 26 2.82 4.63 -16.68
N GLY A 27 4.07 4.33 -16.98
CA GLY A 27 5.18 5.26 -17.02
C GLY A 27 5.74 5.39 -18.44
N GLU A 28 6.13 6.58 -18.81
CA GLU A 28 6.79 6.85 -20.09
C GLU A 28 8.23 7.30 -19.88
N ALA A 29 9.10 6.83 -20.75
CA ALA A 29 10.49 7.27 -20.78
C ALA A 29 10.96 7.53 -22.22
N THR A 30 11.76 8.58 -22.41
CA THR A 30 12.30 8.93 -23.71
C THR A 30 13.66 8.27 -23.90
N LEU A 31 13.80 7.52 -24.98
CA LEU A 31 15.07 6.92 -25.35
C LEU A 31 16.01 7.97 -25.97
N PRO A 32 17.34 7.82 -25.79
CA PRO A 32 18.32 8.70 -26.41
C PRO A 32 18.11 8.80 -27.93
N GLY A 33 18.32 10.01 -28.50
CA GLY A 33 17.98 10.32 -29.90
C GLY A 33 18.65 9.45 -30.97
N SER A 34 19.72 8.74 -30.64
CA SER A 34 20.39 7.74 -31.51
C SER A 34 19.68 6.38 -31.51
N MET A 35 18.62 6.18 -30.71
CA MET A 35 17.95 4.89 -30.51
C MET A 35 16.47 4.94 -30.94
N ARG A 36 16.14 5.67 -31.98
CA ARG A 36 14.76 5.82 -32.44
C ARG A 36 14.18 4.56 -33.10
N ASP A 37 15.04 3.73 -33.64
CA ASP A 37 14.63 2.56 -34.44
C ASP A 37 15.11 1.25 -33.80
N ALA A 38 14.29 0.21 -33.91
CA ALA A 38 14.60 -1.17 -33.55
C ALA A 38 15.07 -1.41 -32.08
N VAL A 39 14.41 -0.76 -31.11
CA VAL A 39 14.63 -1.08 -29.69
C VAL A 39 13.75 -2.23 -29.27
N THR A 40 14.36 -3.23 -28.66
CA THR A 40 13.68 -4.38 -28.07
C THR A 40 13.78 -4.29 -26.55
N VAL A 41 12.67 -4.30 -25.85
CA VAL A 41 12.61 -4.42 -24.37
C VAL A 41 12.82 -5.87 -24.01
N LEU A 42 13.81 -6.15 -23.18
CA LEU A 42 14.19 -7.50 -22.77
C LEU A 42 13.54 -7.91 -21.46
N SER A 43 13.47 -6.98 -20.51
CA SER A 43 12.89 -7.22 -19.19
C SER A 43 12.40 -5.91 -18.60
N VAL A 44 11.30 -5.97 -17.85
CA VAL A 44 10.81 -4.87 -17.04
C VAL A 44 10.59 -5.40 -15.63
N GLN A 45 11.11 -4.68 -14.66
CA GLN A 45 10.83 -4.86 -13.25
C GLN A 45 10.18 -3.59 -12.71
N ALA A 46 9.29 -3.75 -11.75
CA ALA A 46 8.69 -2.60 -11.09
C ALA A 46 8.54 -2.86 -9.59
N GLN A 47 8.67 -1.79 -8.83
CA GLN A 47 8.41 -1.79 -7.40
C GLN A 47 7.46 -0.66 -7.05
N ALA A 48 6.38 -0.99 -6.36
CA ALA A 48 5.37 -0.02 -5.95
C ALA A 48 5.58 0.38 -4.49
N TYR A 49 5.45 1.67 -4.22
CA TYR A 49 5.57 2.26 -2.91
C TYR A 49 4.31 3.03 -2.57
N LEU A 50 3.71 2.71 -1.44
CA LEU A 50 2.58 3.44 -0.89
C LEU A 50 3.11 4.55 0.03
N GLU A 51 2.79 5.80 -0.28
CA GLU A 51 3.22 6.98 0.48
C GLU A 51 2.15 7.42 1.46
N LYS A 52 0.89 7.31 1.04
CA LYS A 52 -0.25 7.76 1.82
C LYS A 52 -1.45 6.86 1.59
N ALA A 53 -2.13 6.55 2.71
CA ALA A 53 -3.43 5.91 2.71
C ALA A 53 -4.30 6.62 3.75
N GLU A 54 -5.43 7.19 3.34
CA GLU A 54 -6.32 7.92 4.22
C GLU A 54 -7.79 7.66 3.89
N ALA A 55 -8.61 7.60 4.93
CA ALA A 55 -10.05 7.59 4.77
C ALA A 55 -10.54 9.00 4.44
N VAL A 56 -11.42 9.08 3.46
CA VAL A 56 -12.12 10.29 3.06
C VAL A 56 -13.62 10.04 3.09
N ALA A 57 -14.43 11.08 2.96
CA ALA A 57 -15.87 10.90 2.88
C ALA A 57 -16.25 10.08 1.64
N GLY A 58 -16.79 8.87 1.86
CA GLY A 58 -17.21 7.98 0.80
C GLY A 58 -16.13 7.09 0.19
N GLY A 59 -14.92 6.99 0.80
CA GLY A 59 -13.88 6.12 0.28
C GLY A 59 -12.55 6.14 1.01
N VAL A 60 -11.58 5.45 0.41
CA VAL A 60 -10.18 5.45 0.84
C VAL A 60 -9.32 5.97 -0.31
N LEU A 61 -8.55 7.01 -0.05
CA LEU A 61 -7.61 7.60 -1.00
C LEU A 61 -6.20 7.05 -0.75
N LEU A 62 -5.60 6.55 -1.82
CA LEU A 62 -4.27 5.96 -1.83
C LEU A 62 -3.38 6.74 -2.79
N LYS A 63 -2.17 7.09 -2.34
CA LYS A 63 -1.16 7.76 -3.17
C LYS A 63 0.18 7.07 -2.99
N GLY A 64 0.91 7.02 -4.08
CA GLY A 64 2.22 6.40 -4.09
C GLY A 64 2.92 6.55 -5.43
N HIS A 65 4.00 5.83 -5.61
CA HIS A 65 4.73 5.78 -6.86
C HIS A 65 5.18 4.37 -7.22
N VAL A 66 5.40 4.17 -8.50
CA VAL A 66 5.98 2.94 -9.06
C VAL A 66 7.34 3.29 -9.65
N SER A 67 8.39 2.63 -9.18
CA SER A 67 9.73 2.69 -9.77
C SER A 67 9.88 1.55 -10.76
N PHE A 68 10.19 1.87 -12.00
CA PHE A 68 10.42 0.92 -13.08
C PHE A 68 11.90 0.83 -13.42
N GLN A 69 12.38 -0.39 -13.63
CA GLN A 69 13.67 -0.70 -14.22
C GLN A 69 13.45 -1.51 -15.50
N ALA A 70 13.96 -1.05 -16.62
CA ALA A 70 13.84 -1.73 -17.89
C ALA A 70 15.22 -2.03 -18.49
N LEU A 71 15.40 -3.27 -18.94
CA LEU A 71 16.54 -3.68 -19.76
C LEU A 71 16.11 -3.71 -21.22
N TYR A 72 16.91 -3.11 -22.08
CA TYR A 72 16.61 -3.04 -23.50
C TYR A 72 17.89 -3.13 -24.36
N THR A 73 17.72 -3.45 -25.64
CA THR A 73 18.77 -3.49 -26.64
C THR A 73 18.34 -2.79 -27.93
N GLN A 74 19.31 -2.39 -28.74
CA GLN A 74 19.09 -1.81 -30.07
C GLN A 74 19.73 -2.69 -31.13
N GLY A 75 18.90 -3.18 -32.07
CA GLY A 75 19.32 -3.94 -33.24
C GLY A 75 19.79 -5.35 -32.95
N ASP A 76 20.95 -5.49 -32.34
CA ASP A 76 21.53 -6.76 -31.95
C ASP A 76 21.61 -6.90 -30.41
N LEU A 77 21.69 -8.11 -29.91
CA LEU A 77 21.79 -8.40 -28.49
C LEU A 77 23.20 -8.16 -27.90
N THR A 78 24.05 -7.43 -28.60
CA THR A 78 25.45 -7.23 -28.21
C THR A 78 25.62 -6.14 -27.14
N ARG A 79 24.63 -5.22 -27.03
CA ARG A 79 24.68 -4.16 -26.04
C ARG A 79 23.35 -4.03 -25.32
N ILE A 80 23.31 -4.51 -24.09
CA ILE A 80 22.19 -4.35 -23.18
C ILE A 80 22.35 -3.04 -22.44
N ARG A 81 21.25 -2.29 -22.28
CA ARG A 81 21.19 -1.06 -21.54
C ARG A 81 20.09 -1.12 -20.52
N ALA A 82 20.28 -0.41 -19.44
CA ALA A 82 19.27 -0.24 -18.40
C ALA A 82 18.72 1.19 -18.40
N MET A 83 17.48 1.35 -18.02
CA MET A 83 16.89 2.64 -17.71
C MET A 83 15.97 2.52 -16.51
N GLU A 84 15.85 3.61 -15.78
CA GLU A 84 14.95 3.76 -14.64
C GLU A 84 13.99 4.91 -14.87
N THR A 85 12.77 4.75 -14.44
CA THR A 85 11.78 5.84 -14.42
C THR A 85 10.80 5.62 -13.27
N THR A 86 10.23 6.69 -12.76
CA THR A 86 9.25 6.65 -11.68
C THR A 86 7.96 7.30 -12.15
N CYS A 87 6.85 6.73 -11.76
CA CYS A 87 5.51 7.23 -12.08
C CYS A 87 4.65 7.25 -10.82
N ASP A 88 4.05 8.40 -10.53
CA ASP A 88 3.12 8.53 -9.40
C ASP A 88 1.77 7.93 -9.75
N PHE A 89 1.09 7.41 -8.75
CA PHE A 89 -0.30 6.97 -8.85
C PHE A 89 -1.15 7.52 -7.72
N GLU A 90 -2.40 7.76 -8.05
CA GLU A 90 -3.45 8.08 -7.10
C GLU A 90 -4.65 7.21 -7.41
N HIS A 91 -5.18 6.52 -6.39
CA HIS A 91 -6.32 5.64 -6.53
C HIS A 91 -7.30 5.83 -5.39
N SER A 92 -8.60 5.81 -5.70
CA SER A 92 -9.68 5.94 -4.73
C SER A 92 -10.53 4.68 -4.75
N ILE A 93 -10.62 4.03 -3.60
CA ILE A 93 -11.53 2.91 -3.37
C ILE A 93 -12.84 3.47 -2.86
N GLU A 94 -13.94 3.21 -3.58
CA GLU A 94 -15.26 3.68 -3.17
C GLU A 94 -15.80 2.87 -1.99
N ALA A 95 -16.22 3.56 -0.93
CA ALA A 95 -16.80 2.96 0.26
C ALA A 95 -17.75 3.97 0.93
N GLN A 96 -19.04 3.82 0.70
CA GLN A 96 -20.07 4.77 1.17
C GLN A 96 -20.06 5.00 2.69
N GLU A 97 -19.63 3.99 3.45
CA GLU A 97 -19.56 4.06 4.92
C GLU A 97 -18.24 4.67 5.43
N ALA A 98 -17.27 4.98 4.54
CA ALA A 98 -15.99 5.53 4.94
C ALA A 98 -16.13 6.99 5.41
N THR A 99 -15.52 7.28 6.55
CA THR A 99 -15.46 8.62 7.15
C THR A 99 -14.01 8.99 7.44
N PRO A 100 -13.64 10.29 7.43
CA PRO A 100 -12.26 10.74 7.57
C PRO A 100 -11.58 10.41 8.92
N ASP A 101 -12.35 10.03 9.94
CA ASP A 101 -11.85 9.61 11.25
C ASP A 101 -11.49 8.13 11.35
N MET A 102 -11.75 7.36 10.31
CA MET A 102 -11.36 5.96 10.24
C MET A 102 -9.85 5.82 10.07
N ARG A 103 -9.27 4.82 10.75
CA ARG A 103 -7.89 4.42 10.55
C ARG A 103 -7.80 3.49 9.34
N VAL A 104 -6.88 3.78 8.44
CA VAL A 104 -6.64 2.96 7.24
C VAL A 104 -5.36 2.18 7.39
N ASN A 105 -5.41 0.92 6.98
CA ASN A 105 -4.27 0.06 6.72
C ASN A 105 -4.32 -0.37 5.26
N ALA A 106 -3.25 -0.16 4.51
CA ALA A 106 -3.22 -0.50 3.10
C ALA A 106 -1.86 -1.05 2.68
N SER A 107 -1.88 -1.88 1.65
CA SER A 107 -0.69 -2.44 1.01
C SER A 107 -0.83 -2.43 -0.50
N VAL A 108 0.30 -2.38 -1.19
CA VAL A 108 0.39 -2.44 -2.65
C VAL A 108 1.45 -3.46 -3.04
N ALA A 109 1.15 -4.26 -4.06
CA ALA A 109 2.09 -5.21 -4.65
C ALA A 109 2.01 -5.14 -6.18
N VAL A 110 3.15 -5.29 -6.85
CA VAL A 110 3.19 -5.44 -8.31
C VAL A 110 2.89 -6.89 -8.67
N GLN A 111 1.92 -7.11 -9.55
CA GLN A 111 1.57 -8.44 -10.06
C GLN A 111 2.19 -8.75 -11.41
N GLU A 112 2.10 -7.80 -12.34
CA GLU A 112 2.60 -7.96 -13.71
C GLU A 112 3.27 -6.69 -14.17
N THR A 113 4.25 -6.83 -15.07
CA THR A 113 4.94 -5.72 -15.71
C THR A 113 5.06 -5.96 -17.20
N GLU A 114 4.84 -4.93 -17.97
CA GLU A 114 5.00 -4.93 -19.43
C GLU A 114 5.81 -3.71 -19.87
N GLY A 115 6.51 -3.84 -20.97
CA GLY A 115 7.23 -2.73 -21.60
C GLY A 115 7.24 -2.82 -23.09
N THR A 116 7.00 -1.69 -23.74
CA THR A 116 7.06 -1.56 -25.20
C THR A 116 7.90 -0.33 -25.59
N ALA A 117 8.62 -0.43 -26.70
CA ALA A 117 9.39 0.68 -27.23
C ALA A 117 8.99 0.96 -28.68
N VAL A 118 8.56 2.19 -28.95
CA VAL A 118 8.11 2.63 -30.26
C VAL A 118 8.62 4.05 -30.55
N SER A 119 9.26 4.25 -31.68
CA SER A 119 9.67 5.58 -32.17
C SER A 119 10.45 6.44 -31.15
N GLY A 120 11.35 5.83 -30.40
CA GLY A 120 12.19 6.55 -29.44
C GLY A 120 11.52 6.82 -28.09
N ARG A 121 10.36 6.22 -27.85
CA ARG A 121 9.64 6.29 -26.57
C ARG A 121 9.45 4.87 -26.03
N MET A 122 9.65 4.70 -24.74
CA MET A 122 9.36 3.46 -24.03
C MET A 122 8.18 3.70 -23.11
N THR A 123 7.18 2.84 -23.23
CA THR A 123 6.02 2.80 -22.34
C THR A 123 6.18 1.58 -21.44
N LEU A 124 6.13 1.80 -20.13
CA LEU A 124 6.24 0.78 -19.10
C LEU A 124 4.92 0.73 -18.34
N ARG A 125 4.44 -0.47 -18.10
CA ARG A 125 3.16 -0.69 -17.44
C ARG A 125 3.33 -1.65 -16.27
N ALA A 126 2.69 -1.36 -15.15
CA ALA A 126 2.58 -2.26 -14.00
C ALA A 126 1.13 -2.47 -13.64
N LEU A 127 0.74 -3.72 -13.39
CA LEU A 127 -0.53 -4.07 -12.77
C LEU A 127 -0.29 -4.17 -11.27
N LEU A 128 -0.91 -3.28 -10.51
CA LEU A 128 -0.85 -3.24 -9.06
C LEU A 128 -2.02 -3.97 -8.44
N ASP A 129 -1.76 -4.74 -7.40
CA ASP A 129 -2.74 -5.30 -6.50
C ASP A 129 -2.75 -4.49 -5.21
N ILE A 130 -3.84 -3.81 -4.96
CA ILE A 130 -4.00 -2.90 -3.82
C ILE A 130 -4.99 -3.53 -2.84
N GLN A 131 -4.61 -3.63 -1.58
CA GLN A 131 -5.50 -4.03 -0.50
C GLN A 131 -5.62 -2.89 0.50
N ALA A 132 -6.85 -2.56 0.88
CA ALA A 132 -7.13 -1.54 1.89
C ALA A 132 -8.17 -2.03 2.90
N GLU A 133 -7.90 -1.72 4.16
CA GLU A 133 -8.76 -1.98 5.30
C GLU A 133 -8.99 -0.67 6.06
N ALA A 134 -10.24 -0.38 6.40
CA ALA A 134 -10.55 0.78 7.22
C ALA A 134 -11.24 0.34 8.52
N PHE A 135 -10.83 0.96 9.62
CA PHE A 135 -11.27 0.64 10.97
C PHE A 135 -11.94 1.85 11.60
N GLU A 136 -13.12 1.64 12.12
CA GLU A 136 -13.89 2.63 12.87
C GLU A 136 -13.68 2.43 14.38
N THR A 137 -13.52 3.52 15.12
CA THR A 137 -13.46 3.48 16.58
C THR A 137 -14.87 3.50 17.16
N THR A 138 -15.27 2.42 17.79
CA THR A 138 -16.57 2.28 18.44
C THR A 138 -16.42 2.44 19.94
N ARG A 139 -17.36 3.19 20.55
CA ARG A 139 -17.48 3.34 22.01
C ARG A 139 -18.78 2.69 22.47
N GLN A 140 -18.69 1.80 23.44
CA GLN A 140 -19.84 1.12 24.00
C GLN A 140 -19.82 1.21 25.52
N GLU A 141 -20.92 1.65 26.11
CA GLU A 141 -21.11 1.58 27.54
C GLU A 141 -21.60 0.20 27.94
N LEU A 142 -20.92 -0.40 28.90
CA LEU A 142 -21.27 -1.68 29.49
C LEU A 142 -21.64 -1.48 30.96
N VAL A 143 -22.70 -2.14 31.40
CA VAL A 143 -23.01 -2.23 32.82
C VAL A 143 -22.14 -3.31 33.43
N THR A 144 -21.24 -2.90 34.35
CA THR A 144 -20.27 -3.81 34.98
C THR A 144 -20.75 -4.31 36.34
N ASP A 145 -21.60 -3.53 37.01
CA ASP A 145 -22.20 -3.94 38.31
C ASP A 145 -23.55 -3.25 38.54
N ALA A 146 -24.32 -3.83 39.44
CA ALA A 146 -25.59 -3.31 39.90
C ALA A 146 -25.74 -3.51 41.42
N ALA A 147 -26.12 -2.44 42.12
CA ALA A 147 -26.30 -2.47 43.56
C ALA A 147 -27.60 -1.75 43.99
N GLY A 148 -28.19 -2.19 45.09
CA GLY A 148 -29.41 -1.60 45.63
C GLY A 148 -30.70 -2.27 45.13
N GLY A 149 -31.86 -1.65 45.42
CA GLY A 149 -33.16 -2.23 45.13
C GLY A 149 -33.88 -2.73 46.37
N GLU A 150 -35.21 -2.75 46.35
CA GLU A 150 -36.04 -3.25 47.49
C GLU A 150 -36.13 -4.78 47.54
N ASN A 151 -35.81 -5.45 46.44
CA ASN A 151 -35.78 -6.90 46.31
C ASN A 151 -34.33 -7.40 46.14
N ALA A 152 -34.06 -8.65 46.57
CA ALA A 152 -32.74 -9.28 46.39
C ALA A 152 -32.38 -9.31 44.89
N LEU A 153 -31.35 -8.54 44.54
CA LEU A 153 -30.84 -8.49 43.17
C LEU A 153 -30.09 -9.78 42.84
N ARG A 154 -30.48 -10.46 41.78
CA ARG A 154 -29.76 -11.59 41.22
C ARG A 154 -28.96 -11.15 40.01
N THR A 155 -27.66 -11.06 40.11
CA THR A 155 -26.75 -10.67 39.02
C THR A 155 -26.10 -11.91 38.39
N GLN A 156 -26.02 -11.93 37.07
CA GLN A 156 -25.20 -12.89 36.32
C GLN A 156 -24.11 -12.09 35.62
N LYS A 157 -22.86 -12.37 35.89
CA LYS A 157 -21.69 -11.74 35.27
C LYS A 157 -21.09 -12.66 34.22
N GLN A 158 -20.72 -12.10 33.09
CA GLN A 158 -20.00 -12.77 32.01
C GLN A 158 -18.67 -12.05 31.77
N THR A 159 -17.59 -12.76 31.67
CA THR A 159 -16.28 -12.21 31.30
C THR A 159 -16.19 -12.13 29.80
N ILE A 160 -15.92 -10.93 29.28
CA ILE A 160 -15.65 -10.69 27.85
C ILE A 160 -14.18 -10.36 27.71
N VAL A 161 -13.49 -11.07 26.81
CA VAL A 161 -12.08 -10.82 26.49
C VAL A 161 -12.00 -10.09 25.17
N PHE A 162 -11.31 -8.95 25.16
CA PHE A 162 -11.04 -8.17 23.97
C PHE A 162 -9.56 -8.24 23.63
N CYS A 163 -9.27 -8.39 22.34
CA CYS A 163 -7.94 -8.17 21.80
C CYS A 163 -7.85 -6.72 21.29
N ARG A 164 -6.86 -5.98 21.77
CA ARG A 164 -6.54 -4.66 21.25
C ARG A 164 -5.34 -4.77 20.34
N THR A 165 -5.52 -4.40 19.07
CA THR A 165 -4.40 -4.22 18.16
C THR A 165 -3.80 -2.83 18.43
N ALA A 166 -2.54 -2.79 18.85
CA ALA A 166 -1.79 -1.54 18.92
C ALA A 166 -1.03 -1.37 17.60
N PRO A 167 -1.14 -0.23 16.92
CA PRO A 167 -0.29 0.03 15.77
C PRO A 167 1.17 0.09 16.25
N LEU A 168 2.01 -0.76 15.67
CA LEU A 168 3.45 -0.60 15.74
C LEU A 168 3.81 0.49 14.72
N GLY A 169 4.72 1.40 15.08
CA GLY A 169 5.22 2.39 14.14
C GLY A 169 5.86 1.69 12.95
N GLU A 170 5.58 2.20 11.76
CA GLU A 170 6.28 1.80 10.53
C GLU A 170 7.45 2.76 10.34
N ASP A 171 8.66 2.23 10.18
CA ASP A 171 9.86 3.01 9.87
C ASP A 171 10.43 2.52 8.54
N LYS A 172 10.83 3.47 7.68
CA LYS A 172 11.46 3.19 6.39
C LYS A 172 12.93 3.56 6.48
N THR A 173 13.79 2.57 6.30
CA THR A 173 15.23 2.77 6.28
C THR A 173 15.76 2.57 4.86
N LEU A 174 16.49 3.58 4.35
CA LEU A 174 17.25 3.45 3.13
C LEU A 174 18.58 2.77 3.44
N VAL A 175 18.77 1.56 2.91
CA VAL A 175 20.05 0.86 2.97
C VAL A 175 20.81 1.14 1.68
N ARG A 176 22.01 1.69 1.81
CA ARG A 176 22.93 1.94 0.70
C ARG A 176 24.21 1.13 0.95
N GLU A 177 24.51 0.24 0.04
CA GLU A 177 25.77 -0.51 0.03
C GLU A 177 26.63 -0.04 -1.14
N GLU A 178 27.93 0.12 -0.86
CA GLU A 178 28.95 0.39 -1.88
C GLU A 178 29.86 -0.84 -1.97
N PHE A 179 30.07 -1.32 -3.18
CA PHE A 179 30.98 -2.44 -3.42
C PHE A 179 31.93 -2.12 -4.59
N ASP A 180 33.15 -2.57 -4.46
CA ASP A 180 34.16 -2.39 -5.50
C ASP A 180 33.89 -3.34 -6.68
N LEU A 181 33.81 -2.77 -7.87
CA LEU A 181 33.70 -3.55 -9.09
C LEU A 181 35.08 -4.10 -9.49
N PRO A 182 35.15 -5.34 -10.01
CA PRO A 182 36.38 -5.86 -10.60
C PRO A 182 36.91 -4.93 -11.69
N ALA A 183 38.20 -4.65 -11.70
CA ALA A 183 38.87 -3.67 -12.57
C ALA A 183 38.71 -3.90 -14.10
N ARG A 184 37.93 -4.90 -14.51
CA ARG A 184 37.64 -5.24 -15.91
C ARG A 184 36.20 -4.93 -16.35
N LEU A 185 35.33 -4.43 -15.45
CA LEU A 185 33.96 -4.04 -15.79
C LEU A 185 33.93 -2.54 -16.09
N GLU A 186 33.51 -2.18 -17.29
CA GLU A 186 33.19 -0.80 -17.63
C GLU A 186 31.81 -0.45 -17.04
N VAL A 187 31.61 0.83 -16.71
CA VAL A 187 30.39 1.36 -16.04
C VAL A 187 29.09 1.12 -16.83
N GLY A 188 29.14 0.54 -18.02
CA GLY A 188 27.99 0.13 -18.81
C GLY A 188 27.64 -1.36 -18.74
N ASP A 189 28.48 -2.15 -18.07
CA ASP A 189 28.37 -3.62 -18.10
C ASP A 189 27.77 -4.20 -16.81
N VAL A 190 27.40 -3.35 -15.85
CA VAL A 190 26.81 -3.78 -14.58
C VAL A 190 25.32 -3.95 -14.75
N LEU A 191 24.91 -5.20 -14.80
CA LEU A 191 23.51 -5.60 -14.68
C LEU A 191 23.28 -5.95 -13.20
N SER A 192 22.54 -5.12 -12.50
CA SER A 192 22.17 -5.33 -11.09
C SER A 192 21.06 -6.37 -10.93
#